data_396f77d8ba938dcacbc658dcc8698d26
#
_entry.id   396f77d8ba938dcacbc658dcc8698d26
#
_cell.length_a   1.000
_cell.length_b   1.000
_cell.length_c   1.000
_cell.angle_alpha   90.00
_cell.angle_beta   90.00
_cell.angle_gamma   90.00
#
_symmetry.space_group_name_H-M   'P 1'
#
loop_
_entity.id
_entity.type
_entity.pdbx_description
1 polymer ?
#
loop_
_entity_poly.entity_id
_entity_poly.type
_entity_poly.pdbx_seq_one_letter_code
_entity_poly.pdbx_strand_id
1 'polypeptide(L)'
;MSGKGKQTLRLDKILSHMGVGTRSELKKMVKQGRIHVDGKAVKDSGVQVNPEVNVIEADGERIVYREMIYLMLHKPPGVVSATEDNRDKTVLDLLRKEDRVFNPFPVGRLDKDTEGLLILTNDGPLAHDLLSPRKHVPKTYEARVLGNVDEADVQRFNAGIQLDDGYKTLPAELTILGQEETEEGTVSSISLIIHEGKFHQVKRMFQAVGKRVVYLKRVAMGELELASDLVIGSYRELTADELSLLRK
;
A
#
# COMPACT_ATOMS: atom_id res chain seq x y z
N MET A 1 13.09 -27.07 14.18
CA MET A 1 13.43 -25.95 15.08
C MET A 1 14.70 -25.29 14.56
N SER A 2 14.57 -24.33 13.65
CA SER A 2 15.71 -23.59 13.11
C SER A 2 15.97 -22.41 14.05
N GLY A 3 17.11 -22.42 14.75
CA GLY A 3 17.53 -21.36 15.65
C GLY A 3 17.74 -20.06 14.85
N LYS A 4 16.83 -19.10 14.99
CA LYS A 4 17.10 -17.71 14.64
C LYS A 4 18.27 -17.25 15.49
N GLY A 5 19.45 -17.14 14.88
CA GLY A 5 20.61 -16.56 15.54
C GLY A 5 20.23 -15.21 16.13
N LYS A 6 20.74 -14.92 17.34
CA LYS A 6 20.57 -13.65 18.03
C LYS A 6 21.00 -12.51 17.12
N GLN A 7 20.05 -11.89 16.41
CA GLN A 7 20.36 -10.79 15.50
C GLN A 7 20.54 -9.52 16.33
N THR A 8 21.79 -9.23 16.67
CA THR A 8 22.12 -7.97 17.31
C THR A 8 22.28 -6.89 16.26
N LEU A 9 21.83 -5.70 16.57
CA LEU A 9 21.94 -4.50 15.74
C LEU A 9 22.65 -3.39 16.53
N ARG A 10 23.32 -2.49 15.83
CA ARG A 10 23.85 -1.30 16.48
C ARG A 10 22.71 -0.42 17.00
N LEU A 11 22.84 0.05 18.23
CA LEU A 11 21.84 0.90 18.89
C LEU A 11 21.54 2.18 18.09
N ASP A 12 22.59 2.83 17.54
CA ASP A 12 22.43 4.02 16.71
C ASP A 12 21.64 3.72 15.41
N LYS A 13 21.78 2.52 14.85
CA LYS A 13 20.99 2.09 13.68
C LYS A 13 19.52 1.94 14.05
N ILE A 14 19.24 1.27 15.17
CA ILE A 14 17.86 1.08 15.67
C ILE A 14 17.18 2.43 15.91
N LEU A 15 17.84 3.29 16.71
CA LEU A 15 17.28 4.59 17.09
C LEU A 15 17.10 5.54 15.90
N SER A 16 18.03 5.53 14.95
CA SER A 16 17.90 6.32 13.73
C SER A 16 16.78 5.80 12.84
N HIS A 17 16.66 4.49 12.71
CA HIS A 17 15.56 3.85 11.95
C HIS A 17 14.19 4.16 12.55
N MET A 18 14.10 4.24 13.88
CA MET A 18 12.88 4.61 14.61
C MET A 18 12.65 6.14 14.68
N GLY A 19 13.47 6.94 13.98
CA GLY A 19 13.28 8.40 13.90
C GLY A 19 13.64 9.18 15.16
N VAL A 20 14.33 8.58 16.14
CA VAL A 20 14.74 9.23 17.38
C VAL A 20 15.73 10.35 17.13
N GLY A 21 16.60 10.21 16.11
CA GLY A 21 17.52 11.24 15.68
C GLY A 21 18.57 10.74 14.70
N THR A 22 19.34 11.68 14.15
CA THR A 22 20.51 11.39 13.32
C THR A 22 21.61 10.76 14.16
N ARG A 23 22.58 10.09 13.52
CA ARG A 23 23.74 9.51 14.24
C ARG A 23 24.48 10.53 15.09
N SER A 24 24.58 11.78 14.63
CA SER A 24 25.24 12.86 15.38
C SER A 24 24.44 13.26 16.62
N GLU A 25 23.13 13.37 16.49
CA GLU A 25 22.22 13.67 17.62
C GLU A 25 22.21 12.54 18.64
N LEU A 26 22.14 11.30 18.19
CA LEU A 26 22.19 10.12 19.05
C LEU A 26 23.49 10.05 19.87
N LYS A 27 24.66 10.40 19.29
CA LYS A 27 25.91 10.52 20.05
C LYS A 27 25.83 11.57 21.16
N LYS A 28 25.15 12.71 20.89
CA LYS A 28 24.95 13.75 21.92
C LYS A 28 24.00 13.27 23.00
N MET A 29 22.88 12.60 22.64
CA MET A 29 21.92 12.04 23.58
C MET A 29 22.57 11.00 24.52
N VAL A 30 23.42 10.12 23.97
CA VAL A 30 24.20 9.15 24.78
C VAL A 30 25.12 9.87 25.79
N LYS A 31 25.85 10.91 25.35
CA LYS A 31 26.70 11.69 26.26
C LYS A 31 25.92 12.40 27.37
N GLN A 32 24.66 12.73 27.10
CA GLN A 32 23.73 13.35 28.06
C GLN A 32 23.03 12.34 28.97
N GLY A 33 23.27 11.03 28.80
CA GLY A 33 22.62 9.98 29.59
C GLY A 33 21.14 9.80 29.27
N ARG A 34 20.67 10.22 28.10
CA ARG A 34 19.25 10.18 27.69
C ARG A 34 18.83 8.86 27.04
N ILE A 35 19.78 7.97 26.76
CA ILE A 35 19.53 6.66 26.12
C ILE A 35 19.90 5.55 27.09
N HIS A 36 18.94 4.64 27.31
CA HIS A 36 19.12 3.51 28.22
C HIS A 36 18.86 2.18 27.51
N VAL A 37 19.56 1.16 27.94
CA VAL A 37 19.33 -0.24 27.55
C VAL A 37 19.23 -1.05 28.84
N ASP A 38 18.11 -1.77 29.01
CA ASP A 38 17.80 -2.53 30.21
C ASP A 38 17.93 -1.68 31.51
N GLY A 39 17.44 -0.44 31.46
CA GLY A 39 17.46 0.52 32.58
C GLY A 39 18.83 1.14 32.87
N LYS A 40 19.87 0.85 32.09
CA LYS A 40 21.24 1.40 32.28
C LYS A 40 21.57 2.40 31.17
N ALA A 41 22.05 3.58 31.55
CA ALA A 41 22.54 4.56 30.61
C ALA A 41 23.72 3.98 29.79
N VAL A 42 23.63 4.06 28.46
CA VAL A 42 24.70 3.59 27.58
C VAL A 42 25.78 4.64 27.42
N LYS A 43 27.01 4.19 27.19
CA LYS A 43 28.18 5.07 27.03
C LYS A 43 28.65 5.21 25.58
N ASP A 44 28.16 4.29 24.70
CA ASP A 44 28.48 4.26 23.27
C ASP A 44 27.19 4.01 22.46
N SER A 45 26.91 4.90 21.53
CA SER A 45 25.76 4.76 20.61
C SER A 45 25.91 3.59 19.65
N GLY A 46 27.11 3.05 19.46
CA GLY A 46 27.40 1.92 18.58
C GLY A 46 27.28 0.54 19.24
N VAL A 47 26.90 0.47 20.51
CA VAL A 47 26.75 -0.80 21.24
C VAL A 47 25.77 -1.73 20.50
N GLN A 48 26.09 -3.04 20.48
CA GLN A 48 25.24 -4.07 19.90
C GLN A 48 24.13 -4.44 20.89
N VAL A 49 22.90 -4.39 20.44
CA VAL A 49 21.72 -4.76 21.24
C VAL A 49 20.82 -5.70 20.44
N ASN A 50 20.11 -6.57 21.11
CA ASN A 50 19.05 -7.37 20.50
C ASN A 50 17.69 -6.71 20.78
N PRO A 51 17.04 -6.09 19.78
CA PRO A 51 15.79 -5.37 20.00
C PRO A 51 14.60 -6.27 20.38
N GLU A 52 14.72 -7.61 20.21
CA GLU A 52 13.69 -8.56 20.63
C GLU A 52 13.79 -8.87 22.14
N VAL A 53 14.95 -8.61 22.76
CA VAL A 53 15.24 -9.00 24.15
C VAL A 53 15.50 -7.78 25.03
N ASN A 54 16.31 -6.82 24.54
CA ASN A 54 16.69 -5.65 25.31
C ASN A 54 15.58 -4.59 25.30
N VAL A 55 15.35 -3.99 26.45
CA VAL A 55 14.48 -2.81 26.59
C VAL A 55 15.31 -1.58 26.23
N ILE A 56 14.94 -0.91 25.15
CA ILE A 56 15.60 0.31 24.68
C ILE A 56 14.71 1.50 25.03
N GLU A 57 15.31 2.53 25.63
CA GLU A 57 14.62 3.76 26.02
C GLU A 57 15.40 4.99 25.55
N ALA A 58 14.67 5.99 25.07
CA ALA A 58 15.19 7.31 24.75
C ALA A 58 14.32 8.37 25.40
N ASP A 59 14.90 9.29 26.16
CA ASP A 59 14.17 10.32 26.94
C ASP A 59 13.09 9.77 27.87
N GLY A 60 13.29 8.54 28.37
CA GLY A 60 12.33 7.86 29.25
C GLY A 60 11.21 7.15 28.49
N GLU A 61 11.14 7.27 27.16
CA GLU A 61 10.17 6.58 26.32
C GLU A 61 10.74 5.27 25.78
N ARG A 62 9.96 4.19 25.87
CA ARG A 62 10.35 2.88 25.37
C ARG A 62 10.29 2.87 23.83
N ILE A 63 11.38 2.47 23.19
CA ILE A 63 11.50 2.31 21.76
C ILE A 63 11.25 0.84 21.38
N VAL A 64 10.15 0.59 20.70
CA VAL A 64 9.81 -0.74 20.15
C VAL A 64 10.30 -0.78 18.71
N TYR A 65 11.40 -1.52 18.50
CA TYR A 65 11.99 -1.62 17.16
C TYR A 65 11.08 -2.41 16.21
N ARG A 66 10.89 -1.84 15.04
CA ARG A 66 10.21 -2.48 13.89
C ARG A 66 11.06 -2.27 12.66
N GLU A 67 11.37 -3.34 11.95
CA GLU A 67 12.16 -3.24 10.72
C GLU A 67 11.30 -2.82 9.53
N MET A 68 10.10 -3.39 9.46
CA MET A 68 9.16 -3.17 8.37
C MET A 68 7.86 -2.54 8.87
N ILE A 69 7.22 -1.76 8.02
CA ILE A 69 5.89 -1.21 8.23
C ILE A 69 4.96 -1.66 7.10
N TYR A 70 3.72 -1.95 7.44
CA TYR A 70 2.69 -2.37 6.48
C TYR A 70 1.42 -1.59 6.75
N LEU A 71 1.07 -0.68 5.87
CA LEU A 71 -0.06 0.21 6.03
C LEU A 71 -1.13 -0.07 4.98
N MET A 72 -2.38 -0.16 5.42
CA MET A 72 -3.56 -0.10 4.58
C MET A 72 -3.99 1.36 4.49
N LEU A 73 -3.93 1.93 3.31
CA LEU A 73 -4.44 3.28 3.04
C LEU A 73 -5.74 3.18 2.21
N HIS A 74 -6.78 3.85 2.66
CA HIS A 74 -7.92 4.17 1.80
C HIS A 74 -7.60 5.45 1.01
N LYS A 75 -6.90 5.27 -0.12
CA LYS A 75 -6.44 6.39 -0.94
C LYS A 75 -7.61 7.25 -1.40
N PRO A 76 -7.59 8.57 -1.14
CA PRO A 76 -8.58 9.49 -1.69
C PRO A 76 -8.23 9.89 -3.12
N PRO A 77 -9.17 10.47 -3.90
CA PRO A 77 -8.87 11.14 -5.15
C PRO A 77 -8.02 12.38 -4.89
N GLY A 78 -7.33 12.86 -5.93
CA GLY A 78 -6.54 14.10 -5.87
C GLY A 78 -5.10 13.94 -5.41
N VAL A 79 -4.68 12.76 -4.89
CA VAL A 79 -3.29 12.46 -4.53
C VAL A 79 -2.68 11.41 -5.45
N VAL A 80 -1.39 11.50 -5.70
CA VAL A 80 -0.66 10.57 -6.58
C VAL A 80 -0.02 9.45 -5.77
N SER A 81 0.02 8.24 -6.37
CA SER A 81 0.69 7.06 -5.80
C SER A 81 2.19 7.12 -6.07
N ALA A 82 2.89 8.03 -5.40
CA ALA A 82 4.32 8.25 -5.51
C ALA A 82 4.92 8.55 -4.13
N THR A 83 6.24 8.43 -4.00
CA THR A 83 6.97 8.85 -2.81
C THR A 83 7.23 10.35 -2.78
N GLU A 84 7.43 10.93 -3.97
CA GLU A 84 7.67 12.36 -4.18
C GLU A 84 7.01 12.81 -5.46
N ASP A 85 6.51 14.04 -5.52
CA ASP A 85 6.01 14.71 -6.70
C ASP A 85 6.19 16.22 -6.56
N ASN A 86 6.54 16.90 -7.66
CA ASN A 86 6.84 18.35 -7.63
C ASN A 86 5.59 19.23 -7.75
N ARG A 87 4.42 18.66 -8.08
CA ARG A 87 3.17 19.39 -8.37
C ARG A 87 2.02 18.97 -7.50
N ASP A 88 1.93 17.66 -7.23
CA ASP A 88 0.77 17.07 -6.59
C ASP A 88 1.13 16.49 -5.22
N LYS A 89 0.17 16.52 -4.30
CA LYS A 89 0.29 15.77 -3.05
C LYS A 89 0.44 14.29 -3.35
N THR A 90 1.32 13.63 -2.61
CA THR A 90 1.55 12.20 -2.70
C THR A 90 0.80 11.45 -1.60
N VAL A 91 0.71 10.13 -1.75
CA VAL A 91 0.15 9.26 -0.69
C VAL A 91 0.97 9.31 0.59
N LEU A 92 2.26 9.65 0.52
CA LEU A 92 3.11 9.80 1.72
C LEU A 92 2.79 11.09 2.50
N ASP A 93 2.22 12.11 1.85
CA ASP A 93 1.80 13.34 2.53
C ASP A 93 0.59 13.12 3.45
N LEU A 94 -0.09 11.99 3.34
CA LEU A 94 -1.16 11.57 4.22
C LEU A 94 -0.65 10.90 5.50
N LEU A 95 0.62 10.51 5.55
CA LEU A 95 1.19 9.78 6.68
C LEU A 95 1.68 10.74 7.77
N ARG A 96 1.59 10.27 9.01
CA ARG A 96 2.22 10.92 10.17
C ARG A 96 3.75 10.85 10.05
N LYS A 97 4.45 11.74 10.72
CA LYS A 97 5.92 11.79 10.71
C LYS A 97 6.54 10.49 11.20
N GLU A 98 5.94 9.88 12.23
CA GLU A 98 6.38 8.65 12.87
C GLU A 98 6.35 7.45 11.92
N ASP A 99 5.45 7.45 10.92
CA ASP A 99 5.36 6.40 9.93
C ASP A 99 6.24 6.69 8.70
N ARG A 100 6.46 7.98 8.39
CA ARG A 100 7.35 8.38 7.28
C ARG A 100 8.81 8.02 7.50
N VAL A 101 9.28 7.93 8.74
CA VAL A 101 10.68 7.57 9.05
C VAL A 101 11.07 6.18 8.54
N PHE A 102 10.10 5.30 8.33
CA PHE A 102 10.31 3.99 7.71
C PHE A 102 10.53 4.06 6.20
N ASN A 103 10.39 5.24 5.58
CA ASN A 103 10.47 5.45 4.14
C ASN A 103 9.60 4.47 3.34
N PRO A 104 8.30 4.34 3.68
CA PRO A 104 7.43 3.44 2.95
C PRO A 104 7.22 3.94 1.52
N PHE A 105 6.87 3.02 0.64
CA PHE A 105 6.49 3.31 -0.75
C PHE A 105 5.20 2.57 -1.10
N PRO A 106 4.43 3.05 -2.08
CA PRO A 106 3.19 2.41 -2.47
C PRO A 106 3.44 1.10 -3.23
N VAL A 107 2.71 0.05 -2.88
CA VAL A 107 2.69 -1.24 -3.58
C VAL A 107 1.76 -1.12 -4.79
N GLY A 108 2.35 -0.79 -5.91
CA GLY A 108 1.63 -0.44 -7.13
C GLY A 108 1.08 0.98 -7.10
N ARG A 109 0.26 1.27 -8.10
CA ARG A 109 -0.25 2.63 -8.32
C ARG A 109 -1.75 2.59 -8.56
N LEU A 110 -2.44 3.57 -8.00
CA LEU A 110 -3.77 4.00 -8.39
C LEU A 110 -3.64 5.36 -9.03
N ASP A 111 -4.47 5.62 -10.03
CA ASP A 111 -4.51 6.92 -10.71
C ASP A 111 -4.88 8.03 -9.69
N LYS A 112 -4.60 9.27 -10.04
CA LYS A 112 -4.87 10.42 -9.18
C LYS A 112 -6.34 10.52 -8.77
N ASP A 113 -7.25 10.20 -9.66
CA ASP A 113 -8.71 10.22 -9.47
C ASP A 113 -9.30 8.89 -8.99
N THR A 114 -8.50 7.83 -8.89
CA THR A 114 -8.93 6.50 -8.41
C THR A 114 -8.79 6.41 -6.90
N GLU A 115 -9.78 5.86 -6.25
CA GLU A 115 -9.86 5.65 -4.81
C GLU A 115 -9.52 4.22 -4.40
N GLY A 116 -9.44 4.00 -3.08
CA GLY A 116 -9.52 2.67 -2.49
C GLY A 116 -8.23 2.13 -1.93
N LEU A 117 -8.12 0.81 -1.85
CA LEU A 117 -7.04 0.10 -1.20
C LEU A 117 -5.69 0.37 -1.86
N LEU A 118 -4.79 0.97 -1.10
CA LEU A 118 -3.37 1.07 -1.45
C LEU A 118 -2.53 0.64 -0.26
N ILE A 119 -1.63 -0.30 -0.48
CA ILE A 119 -0.69 -0.76 0.54
C ILE A 119 0.55 0.12 0.47
N LEU A 120 1.04 0.58 1.64
CA LEU A 120 2.33 1.27 1.76
C LEU A 120 3.24 0.44 2.66
N THR A 121 4.47 0.20 2.25
CA THR A 121 5.45 -0.60 3.00
C THR A 121 6.88 -0.24 2.59
N ASN A 122 7.85 -0.59 3.43
CA ASN A 122 9.28 -0.61 3.09
C ASN A 122 9.80 -2.04 2.80
N ASP A 123 8.90 -3.04 2.75
CA ASP A 123 9.21 -4.43 2.39
C ASP A 123 9.27 -4.59 0.85
N GLY A 124 10.46 -4.38 0.28
CA GLY A 124 10.69 -4.51 -1.17
C GLY A 124 10.35 -5.89 -1.74
N PRO A 125 10.81 -6.99 -1.12
CA PRO A 125 10.44 -8.36 -1.51
C PRO A 125 8.93 -8.59 -1.60
N LEU A 126 8.16 -8.23 -0.56
CA LEU A 126 6.71 -8.36 -0.57
C LEU A 126 6.08 -7.54 -1.70
N ALA A 127 6.49 -6.29 -1.85
CA ALA A 127 5.98 -5.43 -2.90
C ALA A 127 6.27 -5.98 -4.31
N HIS A 128 7.49 -6.49 -4.53
CA HIS A 128 7.86 -7.15 -5.77
C HIS A 128 6.96 -8.36 -6.06
N ASP A 129 6.69 -9.18 -5.06
CA ASP A 129 5.84 -10.36 -5.19
C ASP A 129 4.40 -9.98 -5.57
N LEU A 130 3.81 -8.99 -4.90
CA LEU A 130 2.45 -8.53 -5.15
C LEU A 130 2.29 -7.86 -6.53
N LEU A 131 3.35 -7.27 -7.06
CA LEU A 131 3.33 -6.55 -8.34
C LEU A 131 3.84 -7.40 -9.51
N SER A 132 4.44 -8.55 -9.24
CA SER A 132 5.01 -9.42 -10.27
C SER A 132 3.94 -9.87 -11.27
N PRO A 133 4.12 -9.60 -12.57
CA PRO A 133 3.20 -10.09 -13.60
C PRO A 133 3.04 -11.62 -13.59
N ARG A 134 4.07 -12.34 -13.14
CA ARG A 134 4.08 -13.81 -13.10
C ARG A 134 3.18 -14.39 -11.99
N LYS A 135 2.93 -13.62 -10.94
CA LYS A 135 2.09 -14.06 -9.81
C LYS A 135 0.59 -13.81 -10.04
N HIS A 136 0.24 -13.01 -11.04
CA HIS A 136 -1.15 -12.71 -11.42
C HIS A 136 -2.04 -12.35 -10.23
N VAL A 137 -1.48 -11.66 -9.22
CA VAL A 137 -2.24 -11.26 -8.02
C VAL A 137 -3.47 -10.46 -8.44
N PRO A 138 -4.69 -10.95 -8.12
CA PRO A 138 -5.93 -10.30 -8.53
C PRO A 138 -6.08 -8.92 -7.88
N LYS A 139 -6.69 -7.99 -8.60
CA LYS A 139 -7.09 -6.67 -8.10
C LYS A 139 -8.57 -6.50 -8.41
N THR A 140 -9.36 -6.31 -7.36
CA THR A 140 -10.81 -6.14 -7.49
C THR A 140 -11.15 -4.65 -7.41
N TYR A 141 -11.92 -4.22 -8.38
CA TYR A 141 -12.39 -2.85 -8.50
C TYR A 141 -13.92 -2.79 -8.50
N GLU A 142 -14.47 -1.81 -7.83
CA GLU A 142 -15.83 -1.33 -8.04
C GLU A 142 -15.77 -0.08 -8.90
N ALA A 143 -16.67 0.02 -9.87
CA ALA A 143 -16.73 1.16 -10.75
C ALA A 143 -18.18 1.56 -11.10
N ARG A 144 -18.33 2.86 -11.40
CA ARG A 144 -19.50 3.37 -12.10
C ARG A 144 -19.08 3.68 -13.53
N VAL A 145 -19.84 3.13 -14.48
CA VAL A 145 -19.53 3.19 -15.90
C VAL A 145 -20.70 3.84 -16.63
N LEU A 146 -20.46 4.97 -17.27
CA LEU A 146 -21.41 5.58 -18.18
C LEU A 146 -21.52 4.73 -19.45
N GLY A 147 -22.70 4.20 -19.69
CA GLY A 147 -23.05 3.25 -20.72
C GLY A 147 -23.71 2.00 -20.13
N ASN A 148 -24.61 1.41 -20.90
CA ASN A 148 -25.24 0.15 -20.55
C ASN A 148 -24.21 -1.00 -20.68
N VAL A 149 -23.73 -1.52 -19.54
CA VAL A 149 -22.88 -2.72 -19.50
C VAL A 149 -23.78 -3.94 -19.54
N ASP A 150 -23.55 -4.85 -20.47
CA ASP A 150 -24.38 -6.02 -20.72
C ASP A 150 -23.56 -7.33 -20.75
N GLU A 151 -24.24 -8.43 -20.98
CA GLU A 151 -23.64 -9.76 -21.03
C GLU A 151 -22.60 -9.89 -22.18
N ALA A 152 -22.75 -9.16 -23.27
CA ALA A 152 -21.77 -9.16 -24.35
C ALA A 152 -20.45 -8.53 -23.87
N ASP A 153 -20.49 -7.50 -23.02
CA ASP A 153 -19.30 -6.94 -22.40
C ASP A 153 -18.64 -7.93 -21.43
N VAL A 154 -19.44 -8.64 -20.61
CA VAL A 154 -18.92 -9.68 -19.71
C VAL A 154 -18.12 -10.72 -20.51
N GLN A 155 -18.67 -11.20 -21.62
CA GLN A 155 -17.98 -12.15 -22.50
C GLN A 155 -16.70 -11.58 -23.11
N ARG A 156 -16.72 -10.32 -23.57
CA ARG A 156 -15.53 -9.64 -24.10
C ARG A 156 -14.42 -9.50 -23.05
N PHE A 157 -14.78 -9.10 -21.83
CA PHE A 157 -13.82 -8.96 -20.74
C PHE A 157 -13.19 -10.31 -20.37
N ASN A 158 -13.99 -11.36 -20.32
CA ASN A 158 -13.50 -12.73 -20.08
C ASN A 158 -12.62 -13.26 -21.21
N ALA A 159 -12.78 -12.78 -22.46
CA ALA A 159 -11.89 -13.12 -23.57
C ALA A 159 -10.61 -12.26 -23.65
N GLY A 160 -10.54 -11.21 -22.85
CA GLY A 160 -9.51 -10.18 -22.89
C GLY A 160 -9.81 -9.09 -23.91
N ILE A 161 -9.58 -7.85 -23.53
CA ILE A 161 -9.85 -6.62 -24.31
C ILE A 161 -8.60 -6.18 -25.04
N GLN A 162 -8.72 -5.83 -26.31
CA GLN A 162 -7.66 -5.16 -27.05
C GLN A 162 -7.68 -3.67 -26.76
N LEU A 163 -6.60 -3.15 -26.19
CA LEU A 163 -6.45 -1.75 -25.85
C LEU A 163 -6.02 -0.93 -27.10
N ASP A 164 -6.09 0.39 -26.97
CA ASP A 164 -5.76 1.38 -28.01
C ASP A 164 -4.32 1.31 -28.51
N ASP A 165 -3.38 0.77 -27.71
CA ASP A 165 -1.98 0.54 -28.09
C ASP A 165 -1.74 -0.85 -28.72
N GLY A 166 -2.81 -1.62 -28.97
CA GLY A 166 -2.76 -2.96 -29.54
C GLY A 166 -2.49 -4.08 -28.52
N TYR A 167 -2.27 -3.73 -27.23
CA TYR A 167 -2.11 -4.74 -26.18
C TYR A 167 -3.43 -5.46 -25.91
N LYS A 168 -3.41 -6.79 -25.88
CA LYS A 168 -4.55 -7.61 -25.45
C LYS A 168 -4.40 -7.93 -23.98
N THR A 169 -5.39 -7.51 -23.17
CA THR A 169 -5.39 -7.77 -21.72
C THR A 169 -5.55 -9.27 -21.43
N LEU A 170 -5.11 -9.67 -20.23
CA LEU A 170 -5.53 -10.95 -19.69
C LEU A 170 -7.06 -10.99 -19.53
N PRO A 171 -7.66 -12.18 -19.49
CA PRO A 171 -9.05 -12.36 -19.10
C PRO A 171 -9.36 -11.62 -17.79
N ALA A 172 -10.52 -10.99 -17.74
CA ALA A 172 -10.99 -10.24 -16.58
C ALA A 172 -12.43 -10.66 -16.24
N GLU A 173 -12.71 -10.74 -14.94
CA GLU A 173 -14.04 -11.15 -14.44
C GLU A 173 -14.87 -9.88 -14.20
N LEU A 174 -15.85 -9.64 -15.08
CA LEU A 174 -16.77 -8.51 -14.99
C LEU A 174 -18.12 -8.98 -14.45
N THR A 175 -18.59 -8.34 -13.37
CA THR A 175 -19.90 -8.58 -12.77
C THR A 175 -20.72 -7.30 -12.78
N ILE A 176 -21.93 -7.35 -13.29
CA ILE A 176 -22.88 -6.24 -13.27
C ILE A 176 -23.62 -6.27 -11.94
N LEU A 177 -23.51 -5.19 -11.15
CA LEU A 177 -24.13 -5.08 -9.82
C LEU A 177 -25.50 -4.37 -9.89
N GLY A 178 -25.67 -3.47 -10.87
CA GLY A 178 -26.91 -2.73 -11.07
C GLY A 178 -26.78 -1.68 -12.15
N GLN A 179 -27.90 -1.08 -12.49
CA GLN A 179 -27.99 -0.02 -13.49
C GLN A 179 -28.98 1.04 -13.05
N GLU A 180 -28.72 2.28 -13.39
CA GLU A 180 -29.60 3.42 -13.15
C GLU A 180 -29.61 4.35 -14.37
N GLU A 181 -30.75 4.94 -14.66
CA GLU A 181 -30.86 5.98 -15.67
C GLU A 181 -30.55 7.34 -15.05
N THR A 182 -29.68 8.10 -15.69
CA THR A 182 -29.30 9.46 -15.30
C THR A 182 -29.52 10.44 -16.44
N GLU A 183 -29.38 11.73 -16.20
CA GLU A 183 -29.45 12.76 -17.26
C GLU A 183 -28.38 12.57 -18.34
N GLU A 184 -27.22 11.96 -18.01
CA GLU A 184 -26.13 11.68 -18.94
C GLU A 184 -26.32 10.33 -19.68
N GLY A 185 -27.35 9.54 -19.33
CA GLY A 185 -27.63 8.21 -19.86
C GLY A 185 -27.55 7.13 -18.79
N THR A 186 -27.57 5.88 -19.21
CA THR A 186 -27.47 4.72 -18.32
C THR A 186 -26.10 4.69 -17.64
N VAL A 187 -26.08 4.54 -16.32
CA VAL A 187 -24.87 4.30 -15.53
C VAL A 187 -24.93 2.90 -14.94
N SER A 188 -23.95 2.06 -15.27
CA SER A 188 -23.81 0.71 -14.74
C SER A 188 -22.84 0.69 -13.56
N SER A 189 -23.28 0.11 -12.43
CA SER A 189 -22.42 -0.24 -11.30
C SER A 189 -21.87 -1.64 -11.51
N ILE A 190 -20.54 -1.81 -11.42
CA ILE A 190 -19.88 -3.07 -11.72
C ILE A 190 -18.82 -3.42 -10.69
N SER A 191 -18.49 -4.72 -10.60
CA SER A 191 -17.28 -5.25 -10.02
C SER A 191 -16.40 -5.84 -11.13
N LEU A 192 -15.09 -5.58 -11.07
CA LEU A 192 -14.13 -6.06 -12.06
C LEU A 192 -12.89 -6.61 -11.38
N ILE A 193 -12.52 -7.86 -11.69
CA ILE A 193 -11.26 -8.47 -11.24
C ILE A 193 -10.31 -8.54 -12.43
N ILE A 194 -9.11 -7.97 -12.25
CA ILE A 194 -8.01 -8.05 -13.21
C ILE A 194 -6.77 -8.67 -12.57
N HIS A 195 -5.95 -9.37 -13.37
CA HIS A 195 -4.77 -10.11 -12.93
C HIS A 195 -3.44 -9.45 -13.33
N GLU A 196 -3.50 -8.21 -13.79
CA GLU A 196 -2.37 -7.39 -14.21
C GLU A 196 -2.61 -5.93 -13.85
N GLY A 197 -1.73 -5.01 -14.26
CA GLY A 197 -1.88 -3.58 -13.94
C GLY A 197 -1.18 -2.71 -14.97
N LYS A 198 -1.78 -2.53 -16.15
CA LYS A 198 -1.30 -1.60 -17.18
C LYS A 198 -1.75 -0.18 -16.87
N PHE A 199 -1.11 0.78 -17.48
CA PHE A 199 -1.46 2.19 -17.37
C PHE A 199 -2.94 2.42 -17.70
N HIS A 200 -3.70 2.99 -16.75
CA HIS A 200 -5.14 3.27 -16.83
C HIS A 200 -5.97 2.06 -17.31
N GLN A 201 -5.58 0.83 -16.98
CA GLN A 201 -6.09 -0.38 -17.63
C GLN A 201 -7.63 -0.47 -17.59
N VAL A 202 -8.26 -0.33 -16.41
CA VAL A 202 -9.72 -0.45 -16.27
C VAL A 202 -10.44 0.58 -17.14
N LYS A 203 -9.98 1.83 -17.13
CA LYS A 203 -10.56 2.92 -17.94
C LYS A 203 -10.45 2.63 -19.43
N ARG A 204 -9.26 2.19 -19.88
CA ARG A 204 -9.00 1.85 -21.28
C ARG A 204 -9.79 0.63 -21.75
N MET A 205 -9.98 -0.37 -20.88
CA MET A 205 -10.80 -1.54 -21.20
C MET A 205 -12.25 -1.13 -21.47
N PHE A 206 -12.85 -0.29 -20.62
CA PHE A 206 -14.21 0.21 -20.87
C PHE A 206 -14.28 1.13 -22.07
N GLN A 207 -13.28 1.97 -22.30
CA GLN A 207 -13.20 2.80 -23.51
C GLN A 207 -13.17 1.96 -24.80
N ALA A 208 -12.46 0.83 -24.79
CA ALA A 208 -12.38 -0.07 -25.94
C ALA A 208 -13.73 -0.74 -26.30
N VAL A 209 -14.67 -0.80 -25.34
CA VAL A 209 -16.04 -1.27 -25.59
C VAL A 209 -17.06 -0.11 -25.68
N GLY A 210 -16.57 1.12 -25.92
CA GLY A 210 -17.42 2.30 -26.14
C GLY A 210 -18.09 2.87 -24.89
N LYS A 211 -17.51 2.61 -23.69
CA LYS A 211 -18.05 3.04 -22.42
C LYS A 211 -17.03 3.87 -21.65
N ARG A 212 -17.46 4.65 -20.64
CA ARG A 212 -16.60 5.53 -19.87
C ARG A 212 -16.73 5.29 -18.36
N VAL A 213 -15.61 4.96 -17.71
CA VAL A 213 -15.54 4.90 -16.24
C VAL A 213 -15.63 6.32 -15.68
N VAL A 214 -16.63 6.56 -14.82
CA VAL A 214 -16.87 7.84 -14.15
C VAL A 214 -16.53 7.81 -12.67
N TYR A 215 -16.42 6.61 -12.09
CA TYR A 215 -15.92 6.38 -10.74
C TYR A 215 -15.17 5.06 -10.70
N LEU A 216 -14.05 5.00 -9.95
CA LEU A 216 -13.23 3.81 -9.81
C LEU A 216 -12.64 3.71 -8.41
N LYS A 217 -12.86 2.57 -7.76
CA LYS A 217 -12.34 2.26 -6.44
C LYS A 217 -11.75 0.85 -6.44
N ARG A 218 -10.50 0.71 -6.00
CA ARG A 218 -9.95 -0.62 -5.74
C ARG A 218 -10.37 -1.09 -4.34
N VAL A 219 -11.07 -2.20 -4.27
CA VAL A 219 -11.61 -2.74 -3.01
C VAL A 219 -10.78 -3.91 -2.48
N ALA A 220 -10.00 -4.60 -3.35
CA ALA A 220 -9.15 -5.69 -2.89
C ALA A 220 -7.85 -5.83 -3.71
N MET A 221 -6.83 -6.45 -3.11
CA MET A 221 -5.60 -6.91 -3.74
C MET A 221 -5.24 -8.29 -3.17
N GLY A 222 -5.21 -9.33 -4.01
CA GLY A 222 -5.16 -10.71 -3.54
C GLY A 222 -6.41 -11.02 -2.73
N GLU A 223 -6.21 -11.63 -1.58
CA GLU A 223 -7.27 -11.90 -0.61
C GLU A 223 -7.46 -10.74 0.41
N LEU A 224 -6.62 -9.69 0.36
CA LEU A 224 -6.75 -8.55 1.25
C LEU A 224 -7.82 -7.59 0.72
N GLU A 225 -8.84 -7.35 1.52
CA GLU A 225 -9.91 -6.39 1.24
C GLU A 225 -9.66 -5.06 1.97
N LEU A 226 -10.16 -3.97 1.39
CA LEU A 226 -10.21 -2.68 2.05
C LEU A 226 -11.15 -2.76 3.25
N ALA A 227 -10.64 -2.43 4.44
CA ALA A 227 -11.45 -2.43 5.64
C ALA A 227 -12.64 -1.47 5.50
N SER A 228 -13.84 -1.97 5.75
CA SER A 228 -15.10 -1.23 5.54
C SER A 228 -15.25 -0.01 6.47
N ASP A 229 -14.58 -0.04 7.61
CA ASP A 229 -14.55 1.03 8.62
C ASP A 229 -13.42 2.05 8.39
N LEU A 230 -12.52 1.79 7.45
CA LEU A 230 -11.42 2.71 7.16
C LEU A 230 -11.90 3.90 6.32
N VAL A 231 -11.98 5.05 6.95
CA VAL A 231 -12.44 6.29 6.31
C VAL A 231 -11.51 6.68 5.16
N ILE A 232 -12.07 7.19 4.06
CA ILE A 232 -11.30 7.70 2.92
C ILE A 232 -10.29 8.77 3.35
N GLY A 233 -9.06 8.67 2.85
CA GLY A 233 -7.93 9.52 3.25
C GLY A 233 -7.23 9.08 4.52
N SER A 234 -7.77 8.10 5.25
CA SER A 234 -7.17 7.53 6.45
C SER A 234 -6.39 6.25 6.15
N TYR A 235 -5.50 5.89 7.06
CA TYR A 235 -4.73 4.65 6.99
C TYR A 235 -4.56 4.05 8.40
N ARG A 236 -4.24 2.77 8.45
CA ARG A 236 -3.84 2.04 9.65
C ARG A 236 -2.81 0.96 9.30
N GLU A 237 -2.17 0.43 10.32
CA GLU A 237 -1.35 -0.77 10.13
C GLU A 237 -2.22 -1.98 9.76
N LEU A 238 -1.65 -2.88 8.95
CA LEU A 238 -2.22 -4.20 8.71
C LEU A 238 -2.13 -5.04 9.98
N THR A 239 -3.18 -5.78 10.27
CA THR A 239 -3.12 -6.83 11.30
C THR A 239 -2.23 -7.99 10.83
N ALA A 240 -1.82 -8.86 11.74
CA ALA A 240 -1.04 -10.05 11.40
C ALA A 240 -1.80 -10.98 10.42
N ASP A 241 -3.10 -11.11 10.61
CA ASP A 241 -3.96 -11.92 9.73
C ASP A 241 -4.04 -11.30 8.32
N GLU A 242 -4.26 -9.99 8.21
CA GLU A 242 -4.27 -9.27 6.93
C GLU A 242 -2.93 -9.37 6.20
N LEU A 243 -1.82 -9.25 6.93
CA LEU A 243 -0.50 -9.41 6.34
C LEU A 243 -0.27 -10.84 5.84
N SER A 244 -0.85 -11.85 6.51
CA SER A 244 -0.76 -13.25 6.07
C SER A 244 -1.47 -13.49 4.74
N LEU A 245 -2.58 -12.76 4.46
CA LEU A 245 -3.31 -12.84 3.18
C LEU A 245 -2.46 -12.37 2.00
N LEU A 246 -1.53 -11.43 2.22
CA LEU A 246 -0.63 -10.91 1.18
C LEU A 246 0.58 -11.83 0.90
N ARG A 247 0.86 -12.79 1.76
CA ARG A 247 2.04 -13.69 1.68
C ARG A 247 1.72 -15.09 1.13
N LYS A 248 0.49 -15.32 0.76
CA LYS A 248 0.05 -16.53 0.07
C LYS A 248 0.37 -16.41 -1.42
#